data_650239b73dd76b27d2e623103c9ef118
#
_entry.id   650239b73dd76b27d2e623103c9ef118
#
_cell.length_a   1.000
_cell.length_b   1.000
_cell.length_c   1.000
_cell.angle_alpha   90.00
_cell.angle_beta   90.00
_cell.angle_gamma   90.00
#
_symmetry.space_group_name_H-M   'P 1'
#
loop_
_entity.id
_entity.type
_entity.pdbx_description
1 polymer ?
#
loop_
_entity_poly.entity_id
_entity_poly.type
_entity_poly.pdbx_seq_one_letter_code
_entity_poly.pdbx_strand_id
1 'polypeptide(L)'
;MTINEFIEEVKYLGLNPTKEILEKLDIYAKFLQEYNEHTNLTAITNLEDIYLKHFYDSLTLTKVIDLNTCKNLLDFGTGAGFPGMVLKIFFPELKVTLLDSNNKKIKFLTELQEKICVDNLELINTRVENIRKERLNSYDVITARAVANMPVLTELAMPLIKNGGYFIALKGGNKEEIAKSMPAITKSHGEVKEIKTFSLPNEGGARNIVKIKKIKDTLPSELRPYEKIIKNPLAKI
;
A
#
# COMPACT_ATOMS: atom_id res chain seq x y z
N MET A 1 -8.61 -5.89 -18.00
CA MET A 1 -8.52 -7.29 -17.50
C MET A 1 -9.92 -7.76 -17.17
N THR A 2 -10.37 -8.79 -17.83
CA THR A 2 -11.66 -9.43 -17.51
C THR A 2 -11.58 -10.17 -16.17
N ILE A 3 -12.72 -10.53 -15.59
CA ILE A 3 -12.75 -11.30 -14.32
C ILE A 3 -12.08 -12.66 -14.48
N ASN A 4 -12.25 -13.34 -15.62
CA ASN A 4 -11.63 -14.63 -15.87
C ASN A 4 -10.09 -14.51 -15.96
N GLU A 5 -9.58 -13.52 -16.66
CA GLU A 5 -8.14 -13.22 -16.69
C GLU A 5 -7.61 -12.88 -15.30
N PHE A 6 -8.36 -12.10 -14.51
CA PHE A 6 -8.00 -11.79 -13.14
C PHE A 6 -7.86 -13.04 -12.26
N ILE A 7 -8.81 -13.96 -12.36
CA ILE A 7 -8.76 -15.23 -11.63
C ILE A 7 -7.50 -16.01 -11.96
N GLU A 8 -7.16 -16.15 -13.24
CA GLU A 8 -5.96 -16.88 -13.67
C GLU A 8 -4.67 -16.17 -13.21
N GLU A 9 -4.57 -14.87 -13.40
CA GLU A 9 -3.42 -14.08 -12.98
C GLU A 9 -3.20 -14.11 -11.45
N VAL A 10 -4.28 -14.10 -10.67
CA VAL A 10 -4.22 -14.22 -9.20
C VAL A 10 -3.73 -15.62 -8.77
N LYS A 11 -4.14 -16.68 -9.47
CA LYS A 11 -3.61 -18.03 -9.24
C LYS A 11 -2.10 -18.11 -9.54
N TYR A 12 -1.61 -17.42 -10.58
CA TYR A 12 -0.16 -17.32 -10.85
C TYR A 12 0.62 -16.59 -9.74
N LEU A 13 -0.05 -15.74 -8.96
CA LEU A 13 0.54 -15.17 -7.73
C LEU A 13 0.58 -16.16 -6.55
N GLY A 14 0.03 -17.36 -6.72
CA GLY A 14 -0.11 -18.35 -5.66
C GLY A 14 -1.29 -18.10 -4.71
N LEU A 15 -2.22 -17.22 -5.09
CA LEU A 15 -3.41 -16.88 -4.30
C LEU A 15 -4.63 -17.65 -4.80
N ASN A 16 -5.59 -17.87 -3.89
CA ASN A 16 -6.84 -18.54 -4.21
C ASN A 16 -8.00 -17.54 -4.21
N PRO A 17 -8.50 -17.08 -5.38
CA PRO A 17 -9.65 -16.19 -5.48
C PRO A 17 -10.96 -16.98 -5.27
N THR A 18 -11.34 -17.20 -4.02
CA THR A 18 -12.59 -17.90 -3.68
C THR A 18 -13.81 -17.13 -4.16
N LYS A 19 -14.96 -17.82 -4.24
CA LYS A 19 -16.25 -17.18 -4.62
C LYS A 19 -16.55 -15.98 -3.73
N GLU A 20 -16.34 -16.10 -2.42
CA GLU A 20 -16.55 -15.00 -1.46
C GLU A 20 -15.65 -13.80 -1.74
N ILE A 21 -14.35 -14.03 -2.04
CA ILE A 21 -13.42 -12.97 -2.41
C ILE A 21 -13.90 -12.25 -3.67
N LEU A 22 -14.32 -13.00 -4.70
CA LEU A 22 -14.80 -12.42 -5.95
C LEU A 22 -16.08 -11.61 -5.77
N GLU A 23 -17.02 -12.07 -4.93
CA GLU A 23 -18.24 -11.33 -4.57
C GLU A 23 -17.90 -10.01 -3.85
N LYS A 24 -16.95 -10.02 -2.90
CA LYS A 24 -16.49 -8.80 -2.23
C LYS A 24 -15.82 -7.81 -3.20
N LEU A 25 -15.03 -8.32 -4.15
CA LEU A 25 -14.41 -7.47 -5.17
C LEU A 25 -15.42 -6.88 -6.15
N ASP A 26 -16.46 -7.63 -6.54
CA ASP A 26 -17.55 -7.14 -7.40
C ASP A 26 -18.34 -6.02 -6.71
N ILE A 27 -18.69 -6.21 -5.43
CA ILE A 27 -19.33 -5.16 -4.61
C ILE A 27 -18.43 -3.93 -4.54
N TYR A 28 -17.14 -4.14 -4.28
CA TYR A 28 -16.16 -3.05 -4.19
C TYR A 28 -16.06 -2.26 -5.49
N ALA A 29 -15.94 -2.96 -6.64
CA ALA A 29 -15.82 -2.31 -7.94
C ALA A 29 -17.07 -1.47 -8.28
N LYS A 30 -18.27 -2.03 -8.10
CA LYS A 30 -19.53 -1.33 -8.32
C LYS A 30 -19.70 -0.12 -7.41
N PHE A 31 -19.44 -0.31 -6.13
CA PHE A 31 -19.54 0.78 -5.16
C PHE A 31 -18.51 1.89 -5.42
N LEU A 32 -17.29 1.54 -5.85
CA LEU A 32 -16.28 2.51 -6.26
C LEU A 32 -16.73 3.33 -7.46
N GLN A 33 -17.33 2.70 -8.48
CA GLN A 33 -17.85 3.39 -9.66
C GLN A 33 -18.98 4.35 -9.28
N GLU A 34 -19.98 3.89 -8.53
CA GLU A 34 -21.11 4.71 -8.06
C GLU A 34 -20.63 5.90 -7.21
N TYR A 35 -19.78 5.65 -6.24
CA TYR A 35 -19.28 6.69 -5.33
C TYR A 35 -18.41 7.72 -6.05
N ASN A 36 -17.67 7.27 -7.07
CA ASN A 36 -16.77 8.11 -7.85
C ASN A 36 -17.50 9.13 -8.73
N GLU A 37 -18.78 8.89 -9.10
CA GLU A 37 -19.60 9.86 -9.85
C GLU A 37 -19.72 11.21 -9.14
N HIS A 38 -19.62 11.21 -7.79
CA HIS A 38 -19.83 12.39 -6.96
C HIS A 38 -18.57 12.86 -6.19
N THR A 39 -17.50 12.06 -6.16
CA THR A 39 -16.39 12.29 -5.21
C THR A 39 -14.99 12.35 -5.81
N ASN A 40 -14.80 11.92 -7.06
CA ASN A 40 -13.48 11.86 -7.72
C ASN A 40 -12.41 11.13 -6.88
N LEU A 41 -12.75 9.94 -6.38
CA LEU A 41 -11.82 9.11 -5.60
C LEU A 41 -10.65 8.58 -6.44
N THR A 42 -10.94 8.25 -7.71
CA THR A 42 -9.97 7.71 -8.67
C THR A 42 -10.29 8.19 -10.09
N ALA A 43 -9.26 8.32 -10.91
CA ALA A 43 -9.41 8.56 -12.34
C ALA A 43 -9.78 7.29 -13.14
N ILE A 44 -9.68 6.11 -12.53
CA ILE A 44 -9.97 4.82 -13.14
C ILE A 44 -11.42 4.45 -12.84
N THR A 45 -12.26 4.46 -13.87
CA THR A 45 -13.71 4.21 -13.76
C THR A 45 -14.18 2.98 -14.53
N ASN A 46 -13.38 2.51 -15.49
CA ASN A 46 -13.70 1.31 -16.26
C ASN A 46 -13.47 0.05 -15.42
N LEU A 47 -14.39 -0.92 -15.46
CA LEU A 47 -14.36 -2.13 -14.65
C LEU A 47 -13.09 -2.98 -14.91
N GLU A 48 -12.72 -3.17 -16.18
CA GLU A 48 -11.52 -3.94 -16.53
C GLU A 48 -10.23 -3.28 -16.03
N ASP A 49 -10.18 -1.96 -16.04
CA ASP A 49 -9.06 -1.18 -15.49
C ASP A 49 -9.03 -1.24 -13.95
N ILE A 50 -10.19 -1.26 -13.28
CA ILE A 50 -10.26 -1.46 -11.83
C ILE A 50 -9.68 -2.82 -11.46
N TYR A 51 -10.08 -3.89 -12.16
CA TYR A 51 -9.52 -5.23 -11.92
C TYR A 51 -8.01 -5.31 -12.20
N LEU A 52 -7.51 -4.65 -13.24
CA LEU A 52 -6.09 -4.67 -13.60
C LEU A 52 -5.25 -3.73 -12.72
N LYS A 53 -5.58 -2.44 -12.74
CA LYS A 53 -4.73 -1.36 -12.21
C LYS A 53 -4.98 -1.06 -10.72
N HIS A 54 -6.09 -1.59 -10.17
CA HIS A 54 -6.37 -1.48 -8.75
C HIS A 54 -6.27 -2.85 -8.06
N PHE A 55 -7.07 -3.84 -8.42
CA PHE A 55 -7.11 -5.10 -7.68
C PHE A 55 -5.87 -5.96 -7.93
N TYR A 56 -5.57 -6.29 -9.18
CA TYR A 56 -4.40 -7.12 -9.49
C TYR A 56 -3.09 -6.43 -9.12
N ASP A 57 -2.93 -5.15 -9.46
CA ASP A 57 -1.75 -4.35 -9.11
C ASP A 57 -1.49 -4.36 -7.58
N SER A 58 -2.56 -4.26 -6.77
CA SER A 58 -2.46 -4.36 -5.30
C SER A 58 -1.94 -5.72 -4.83
N LEU A 59 -2.37 -6.81 -5.46
CA LEU A 59 -1.96 -8.17 -5.12
C LEU A 59 -0.51 -8.48 -5.54
N THR A 60 0.05 -7.73 -6.48
CA THR A 60 1.45 -7.92 -6.91
C THR A 60 2.46 -7.75 -5.77
N LEU A 61 2.07 -7.10 -4.66
CA LEU A 61 2.87 -7.00 -3.45
C LEU A 61 3.28 -8.39 -2.93
N THR A 62 2.46 -9.42 -3.12
CA THR A 62 2.75 -10.81 -2.73
C THR A 62 3.92 -11.44 -3.49
N LYS A 63 4.36 -10.83 -4.60
CA LYS A 63 5.56 -11.27 -5.34
C LYS A 63 6.85 -11.16 -4.51
N VAL A 64 6.85 -10.35 -3.43
CA VAL A 64 8.04 -10.07 -2.63
C VAL A 64 7.87 -10.40 -1.14
N ILE A 65 6.64 -10.66 -0.67
CA ILE A 65 6.36 -10.98 0.73
C ILE A 65 5.17 -11.91 0.87
N ASP A 66 5.28 -12.88 1.79
CA ASP A 66 4.16 -13.70 2.22
C ASP A 66 3.45 -13.02 3.40
N LEU A 67 2.26 -12.49 3.15
CA LEU A 67 1.46 -11.80 4.14
C LEU A 67 0.84 -12.72 5.19
N ASN A 68 0.77 -14.04 4.97
CA ASN A 68 0.32 -14.99 5.99
C ASN A 68 1.29 -15.06 7.19
N THR A 69 2.54 -14.64 6.99
CA THR A 69 3.54 -14.57 8.06
C THR A 69 3.51 -13.26 8.86
N CYS A 70 2.67 -12.31 8.47
CA CYS A 70 2.56 -10.98 9.05
C CYS A 70 1.33 -10.86 9.94
N LYS A 71 1.43 -10.13 11.05
CA LYS A 71 0.29 -9.91 11.96
C LYS A 71 -0.46 -8.62 11.63
N ASN A 72 0.28 -7.57 11.27
CA ASN A 72 -0.31 -6.27 10.99
C ASN A 72 0.37 -5.56 9.82
N LEU A 73 -0.45 -4.80 9.08
CA LEU A 73 -0.05 -4.00 7.93
C LEU A 73 -0.64 -2.59 8.03
N LEU A 74 0.15 -1.59 7.72
CA LEU A 74 -0.31 -0.21 7.49
C LEU A 74 -0.21 0.12 6.00
N ASP A 75 -1.29 0.59 5.42
CA ASP A 75 -1.33 1.24 4.10
C ASP A 75 -1.61 2.74 4.31
N PHE A 76 -0.61 3.59 4.13
CA PHE A 76 -0.78 5.03 4.28
C PHE A 76 -0.87 5.75 2.94
N GLY A 77 -1.77 6.74 2.89
CA GLY A 77 -2.20 7.35 1.65
C GLY A 77 -3.00 6.36 0.81
N THR A 78 -3.78 5.53 1.47
CA THR A 78 -4.51 4.39 0.88
C THR A 78 -5.48 4.77 -0.23
N GLY A 79 -5.91 6.04 -0.27
CA GLY A 79 -6.85 6.51 -1.27
C GLY A 79 -8.20 5.81 -1.14
N ALA A 80 -8.66 5.23 -2.22
CA ALA A 80 -9.87 4.42 -2.22
C ALA A 80 -9.63 2.97 -1.70
N GLY A 81 -8.53 2.72 -0.96
CA GLY A 81 -8.23 1.43 -0.33
C GLY A 81 -7.17 0.59 -1.05
N PHE A 82 -6.30 1.20 -1.83
CA PHE A 82 -5.30 0.49 -2.63
C PHE A 82 -3.86 0.73 -2.17
N PRO A 83 -3.12 -0.33 -1.81
CA PRO A 83 -3.47 -1.75 -1.93
C PRO A 83 -4.20 -2.35 -0.73
N GLY A 84 -4.30 -1.66 0.42
CA GLY A 84 -4.60 -2.23 1.70
C GLY A 84 -5.95 -2.96 1.82
N MET A 85 -7.06 -2.42 1.26
CA MET A 85 -8.38 -3.06 1.30
C MET A 85 -8.39 -4.35 0.47
N VAL A 86 -7.74 -4.36 -0.70
CA VAL A 86 -7.64 -5.57 -1.53
C VAL A 86 -6.84 -6.65 -0.82
N LEU A 87 -5.73 -6.28 -0.20
CA LEU A 87 -4.94 -7.21 0.62
C LEU A 87 -5.76 -7.75 1.79
N LYS A 88 -6.56 -6.91 2.46
CA LYS A 88 -7.45 -7.33 3.53
C LYS A 88 -8.50 -8.35 3.09
N ILE A 89 -9.06 -8.20 1.90
CA ILE A 89 -10.03 -9.15 1.33
C ILE A 89 -9.40 -10.52 1.11
N PHE A 90 -8.14 -10.57 0.64
CA PHE A 90 -7.41 -11.83 0.40
C PHE A 90 -6.76 -12.45 1.64
N PHE A 91 -6.45 -11.62 2.65
CA PHE A 91 -5.79 -12.04 3.89
C PHE A 91 -6.66 -11.64 5.10
N PRO A 92 -7.77 -12.35 5.37
CA PRO A 92 -8.74 -11.95 6.39
C PRO A 92 -8.18 -11.94 7.81
N GLU A 93 -7.16 -12.74 8.11
CA GLU A 93 -6.52 -12.77 9.44
C GLU A 93 -5.55 -11.60 9.66
N LEU A 94 -5.08 -10.97 8.59
CA LEU A 94 -4.17 -9.83 8.69
C LEU A 94 -4.90 -8.63 9.29
N LYS A 95 -4.36 -8.05 10.37
CA LYS A 95 -4.85 -6.76 10.88
C LYS A 95 -4.34 -5.66 9.94
N VAL A 96 -5.25 -4.95 9.28
CA VAL A 96 -4.92 -3.88 8.32
C VAL A 96 -5.35 -2.54 8.88
N THR A 97 -4.45 -1.56 8.83
CA THR A 97 -4.75 -0.15 9.10
C THR A 97 -4.68 0.61 7.76
N LEU A 98 -5.78 1.25 7.38
CA LEU A 98 -5.85 2.14 6.23
C LEU A 98 -5.85 3.58 6.70
N LEU A 99 -4.88 4.36 6.23
CA LEU A 99 -4.71 5.74 6.63
C LEU A 99 -4.73 6.66 5.42
N ASP A 100 -5.59 7.67 5.46
CA ASP A 100 -5.58 8.77 4.47
C ASP A 100 -5.98 10.09 5.16
N SER A 101 -5.38 11.19 4.71
CA SER A 101 -5.71 12.53 5.23
C SER A 101 -7.02 13.09 4.68
N ASN A 102 -7.54 12.52 3.61
CA ASN A 102 -8.78 12.95 2.98
C ASN A 102 -9.99 12.23 3.60
N ASN A 103 -10.81 13.01 4.31
CA ASN A 103 -12.00 12.51 4.99
C ASN A 103 -13.02 11.83 4.04
N LYS A 104 -13.15 12.32 2.79
CA LYS A 104 -14.06 11.70 1.81
C LYS A 104 -13.66 10.27 1.48
N LYS A 105 -12.34 10.01 1.40
CA LYS A 105 -11.80 8.66 1.14
C LYS A 105 -12.03 7.73 2.33
N ILE A 106 -11.80 8.21 3.54
CA ILE A 106 -12.07 7.42 4.75
C ILE A 106 -13.57 7.11 4.89
N LYS A 107 -14.44 8.07 4.58
CA LYS A 107 -15.89 7.87 4.58
C LYS A 107 -16.31 6.77 3.60
N PHE A 108 -15.79 6.83 2.36
CA PHE A 108 -15.97 5.76 1.37
C PHE A 108 -15.54 4.39 1.93
N LEU A 109 -14.35 4.32 2.54
CA LEU A 109 -13.82 3.07 3.08
C LEU A 109 -14.63 2.54 4.26
N THR A 110 -15.22 3.41 5.08
CA THR A 110 -16.12 3.03 6.16
C THR A 110 -17.39 2.36 5.61
N GLU A 111 -18.02 2.99 4.63
CA GLU A 111 -19.21 2.45 3.98
C GLU A 111 -18.91 1.14 3.21
N LEU A 112 -17.74 1.07 2.55
CA LEU A 112 -17.27 -0.13 1.87
C LEU A 112 -17.06 -1.28 2.86
N GLN A 113 -16.38 -1.03 4.00
CA GLN A 113 -16.12 -2.03 5.04
C GLN A 113 -17.41 -2.70 5.50
N GLU A 114 -18.46 -1.92 5.73
CA GLU A 114 -19.79 -2.42 6.10
C GLU A 114 -20.41 -3.28 4.98
N LYS A 115 -20.35 -2.80 3.73
CA LYS A 115 -20.94 -3.50 2.57
C LYS A 115 -20.31 -4.87 2.29
N ILE A 116 -18.99 -4.99 2.46
CA ILE A 116 -18.27 -6.24 2.20
C ILE A 116 -17.99 -7.06 3.47
N CYS A 117 -18.48 -6.61 4.63
CA CYS A 117 -18.36 -7.30 5.92
C CYS A 117 -16.91 -7.71 6.21
N VAL A 118 -16.02 -6.73 6.40
CA VAL A 118 -14.59 -6.98 6.68
C VAL A 118 -14.25 -6.59 8.10
N ASP A 119 -13.75 -7.55 8.88
CA ASP A 119 -13.28 -7.38 10.25
C ASP A 119 -11.78 -7.09 10.30
N ASN A 120 -11.23 -6.83 11.50
CA ASN A 120 -9.80 -6.56 11.73
C ASN A 120 -9.23 -5.44 10.83
N LEU A 121 -10.04 -4.42 10.53
CA LEU A 121 -9.70 -3.27 9.74
C LEU A 121 -9.82 -1.99 10.57
N GLU A 122 -8.74 -1.23 10.65
CA GLU A 122 -8.69 0.08 11.32
C GLU A 122 -8.62 1.18 10.24
N LEU A 123 -9.53 2.17 10.33
CA LEU A 123 -9.56 3.33 9.43
C LEU A 123 -9.12 4.58 10.18
N ILE A 124 -8.11 5.29 9.68
CA ILE A 124 -7.58 6.48 10.34
C ILE A 124 -7.59 7.67 9.40
N ASN A 125 -8.35 8.72 9.77
CA ASN A 125 -8.38 9.97 9.03
C ASN A 125 -7.36 10.95 9.60
N THR A 126 -6.13 10.87 9.13
CA THR A 126 -5.05 11.80 9.50
C THR A 126 -3.88 11.70 8.51
N ARG A 127 -2.87 12.53 8.72
CA ARG A 127 -1.59 12.41 8.01
C ARG A 127 -0.67 11.43 8.72
N VAL A 128 0.14 10.67 7.97
CA VAL A 128 1.04 9.65 8.53
C VAL A 128 2.05 10.23 9.53
N GLU A 129 2.50 11.46 9.34
CA GLU A 129 3.42 12.12 10.28
C GLU A 129 2.83 12.30 11.68
N ASN A 130 1.52 12.38 11.82
CA ASN A 130 0.85 12.59 13.11
C ASN A 130 0.86 11.33 13.99
N ILE A 131 0.85 10.15 13.39
CA ILE A 131 0.83 8.88 14.14
C ILE A 131 2.21 8.35 14.48
N ARG A 132 3.30 8.94 13.96
CA ARG A 132 4.66 8.38 14.11
C ARG A 132 5.14 8.23 15.55
N LYS A 133 4.74 9.12 16.46
CA LYS A 133 5.12 9.03 17.88
C LYS A 133 4.40 7.91 18.60
N GLU A 134 3.10 7.76 18.32
CA GLU A 134 2.23 6.79 18.99
C GLU A 134 2.39 5.37 18.45
N ARG A 135 2.71 5.27 17.16
CA ARG A 135 2.84 3.98 16.44
C ARG A 135 4.30 3.67 16.06
N LEU A 136 5.27 4.23 16.82
CA LEU A 136 6.70 3.97 16.58
C LEU A 136 6.99 2.48 16.69
N ASN A 137 7.73 1.92 15.69
CA ASN A 137 8.16 0.51 15.64
C ASN A 137 7.00 -0.51 15.87
N SER A 138 5.82 -0.26 15.29
CA SER A 138 4.60 -1.03 15.60
C SER A 138 4.18 -2.03 14.51
N TYR A 139 4.54 -1.77 13.26
CA TYR A 139 4.01 -2.55 12.14
C TYR A 139 5.01 -3.60 11.61
N ASP A 140 4.49 -4.78 11.24
CA ASP A 140 5.27 -5.81 10.53
C ASP A 140 5.57 -5.39 9.11
N VAL A 141 4.54 -4.83 8.45
CA VAL A 141 4.61 -4.39 7.05
C VAL A 141 3.96 -3.02 6.92
N ILE A 142 4.62 -2.15 6.18
CA ILE A 142 4.03 -0.91 5.69
C ILE A 142 4.07 -0.91 4.18
N THR A 143 3.01 -0.44 3.56
CA THR A 143 2.95 -0.21 2.12
C THR A 143 2.46 1.19 1.82
N ALA A 144 2.85 1.69 0.65
CA ALA A 144 2.34 2.95 0.10
C ALA A 144 2.38 2.90 -1.42
N ARG A 145 1.36 3.47 -2.07
CA ARG A 145 1.25 3.58 -3.52
C ARG A 145 0.94 5.01 -3.93
N ALA A 146 1.75 5.59 -4.85
CA ALA A 146 1.53 6.90 -5.46
C ALA A 146 1.36 8.09 -4.48
N VAL A 147 1.99 8.05 -3.30
CA VAL A 147 1.84 9.09 -2.24
C VAL A 147 2.87 10.20 -2.38
N ALA A 148 4.15 9.86 -2.55
CA ALA A 148 5.26 10.80 -2.63
C ALA A 148 6.48 10.16 -3.30
N ASN A 149 7.56 10.93 -3.46
CA ASN A 149 8.83 10.37 -3.91
C ASN A 149 9.45 9.45 -2.84
N MET A 150 10.32 8.55 -3.28
CA MET A 150 10.85 7.46 -2.47
C MET A 150 11.59 7.92 -1.20
N PRO A 151 12.46 8.96 -1.20
CA PRO A 151 13.12 9.45 0.01
C PRO A 151 12.12 9.89 1.08
N VAL A 152 11.11 10.68 0.69
CA VAL A 152 10.05 11.14 1.61
C VAL A 152 9.24 9.96 2.15
N LEU A 153 8.82 9.03 1.28
CA LEU A 153 8.10 7.83 1.69
C LEU A 153 8.90 7.02 2.72
N THR A 154 10.20 6.86 2.48
CA THR A 154 11.08 6.13 3.38
C THR A 154 11.15 6.77 4.77
N GLU A 155 11.34 8.09 4.83
CA GLU A 155 11.40 8.81 6.11
C GLU A 155 10.06 8.81 6.87
N LEU A 156 8.95 8.70 6.18
CA LEU A 156 7.63 8.60 6.80
C LEU A 156 7.30 7.18 7.25
N ALA A 157 7.64 6.16 6.46
CA ALA A 157 7.31 4.77 6.73
C ALA A 157 8.23 4.10 7.76
N MET A 158 9.56 4.25 7.58
CA MET A 158 10.54 3.48 8.34
C MET A 158 10.44 3.62 9.87
N PRO A 159 10.10 4.79 10.45
CA PRO A 159 9.91 4.91 11.89
C PRO A 159 8.79 4.05 12.46
N LEU A 160 7.76 3.75 11.67
CA LEU A 160 6.58 2.99 12.09
C LEU A 160 6.80 1.47 12.04
N ILE A 161 7.85 1.02 11.33
CA ILE A 161 8.16 -0.40 11.15
C ILE A 161 9.02 -0.89 12.30
N LYS A 162 8.64 -2.02 12.90
CA LYS A 162 9.45 -2.70 13.91
C LYS A 162 10.73 -3.30 13.31
N ASN A 163 11.75 -3.48 14.12
CA ASN A 163 12.96 -4.17 13.68
C ASN A 163 12.63 -5.56 13.10
N GLY A 164 13.18 -5.86 11.94
CA GLY A 164 12.89 -7.08 11.17
C GLY A 164 11.67 -6.99 10.24
N GLY A 165 10.81 -5.97 10.38
CA GLY A 165 9.69 -5.71 9.50
C GLY A 165 10.08 -5.09 8.16
N TYR A 166 9.11 -4.81 7.29
CA TYR A 166 9.35 -4.40 5.92
C TYR A 166 8.54 -3.18 5.49
N PHE A 167 9.18 -2.28 4.74
CA PHE A 167 8.51 -1.33 3.88
C PHE A 167 8.45 -1.89 2.45
N ILE A 168 7.24 -1.98 1.90
CA ILE A 168 7.00 -2.42 0.52
C ILE A 168 6.45 -1.24 -0.27
N ALA A 169 7.31 -0.57 -1.04
CA ALA A 169 6.89 0.57 -1.87
C ALA A 169 6.47 0.10 -3.27
N LEU A 170 5.25 0.43 -3.66
CA LEU A 170 4.71 0.19 -4.99
C LEU A 170 4.95 1.43 -5.86
N LYS A 171 5.84 1.30 -6.85
CA LYS A 171 6.29 2.40 -7.71
C LYS A 171 6.05 2.10 -9.19
N GLY A 172 5.91 3.15 -9.99
CA GLY A 172 5.98 3.04 -11.46
C GLY A 172 7.38 2.66 -11.97
N GLY A 173 7.59 2.68 -13.27
CA GLY A 173 8.82 2.17 -13.91
C GLY A 173 10.12 2.96 -13.67
N ASN A 174 10.14 4.05 -12.89
CA ASN A 174 11.33 4.87 -12.68
C ASN A 174 12.33 4.23 -11.70
N LYS A 175 13.37 3.58 -12.25
CA LYS A 175 14.46 2.98 -11.46
C LYS A 175 15.47 4.00 -10.91
N GLU A 176 15.64 5.14 -11.56
CA GLU A 176 16.59 6.17 -11.14
C GLU A 176 16.18 6.77 -9.78
N GLU A 177 14.88 6.97 -9.57
CA GLU A 177 14.33 7.41 -8.28
C GLU A 177 14.75 6.47 -7.14
N ILE A 178 14.68 5.15 -7.37
CA ILE A 178 15.04 4.15 -6.36
C ILE A 178 16.54 4.23 -6.02
N ALA A 179 17.39 4.29 -7.05
CA ALA A 179 18.84 4.38 -6.86
C ALA A 179 19.24 5.64 -6.06
N LYS A 180 18.66 6.79 -6.41
CA LYS A 180 18.91 8.05 -5.70
C LYS A 180 18.38 8.06 -4.26
N SER A 181 17.48 7.14 -3.91
CA SER A 181 16.88 7.06 -2.57
C SER A 181 17.72 6.26 -1.56
N MET A 182 18.77 5.57 -1.99
CA MET A 182 19.60 4.73 -1.12
C MET A 182 20.11 5.44 0.16
N PRO A 183 20.59 6.71 0.11
CA PRO A 183 21.01 7.40 1.33
C PRO A 183 19.89 7.60 2.35
N ALA A 184 18.64 7.86 1.89
CA ALA A 184 17.49 8.01 2.77
C ALA A 184 17.13 6.66 3.42
N ILE A 185 17.16 5.58 2.65
CA ILE A 185 16.87 4.22 3.12
C ILE A 185 17.86 3.85 4.24
N THR A 186 19.17 3.99 4.00
CA THR A 186 20.21 3.64 4.97
C THR A 186 20.12 4.50 6.24
N LYS A 187 19.95 5.81 6.10
CA LYS A 187 19.82 6.73 7.25
C LYS A 187 18.53 6.50 8.07
N SER A 188 17.51 5.89 7.48
CA SER A 188 16.27 5.51 8.15
C SER A 188 16.30 4.07 8.70
N HIS A 189 17.46 3.48 8.87
CA HIS A 189 17.68 2.09 9.31
C HIS A 189 17.04 1.05 8.40
N GLY A 190 17.05 1.30 7.10
CA GLY A 190 16.56 0.39 6.06
C GLY A 190 17.69 -0.28 5.28
N GLU A 191 17.41 -1.49 4.82
CA GLU A 191 18.23 -2.25 3.88
C GLU A 191 17.37 -2.77 2.75
N VAL A 192 17.71 -2.44 1.49
CA VAL A 192 17.00 -2.96 0.33
C VAL A 192 17.28 -4.46 0.20
N LYS A 193 16.25 -5.27 0.27
CA LYS A 193 16.33 -6.74 0.11
C LYS A 193 16.01 -7.19 -1.31
N GLU A 194 15.09 -6.50 -1.98
CA GLU A 194 14.67 -6.87 -3.32
C GLU A 194 14.10 -5.64 -4.05
N ILE A 195 14.35 -5.57 -5.35
CA ILE A 195 13.67 -4.68 -6.29
C ILE A 195 13.10 -5.57 -7.38
N LYS A 196 11.77 -5.77 -7.37
CA LYS A 196 11.07 -6.56 -8.37
C LYS A 196 10.54 -5.66 -9.47
N THR A 197 11.07 -5.82 -10.69
CA THR A 197 10.59 -5.07 -11.87
C THR A 197 9.80 -6.02 -12.77
N PHE A 198 8.61 -5.59 -13.19
CA PHE A 198 7.75 -6.34 -14.10
C PHE A 198 6.77 -5.38 -14.79
N SER A 199 6.06 -5.88 -15.79
CA SER A 199 4.92 -5.20 -16.39
C SER A 199 3.62 -5.86 -15.96
N LEU A 200 2.59 -5.07 -15.71
CA LEU A 200 1.24 -5.60 -15.57
C LEU A 200 0.80 -6.21 -16.90
N PRO A 201 -0.03 -7.27 -16.89
CA PRO A 201 -0.59 -7.83 -18.11
C PRO A 201 -1.42 -6.78 -18.87
N ASN A 202 -1.82 -7.10 -20.10
CA ASN A 202 -2.68 -6.25 -20.92
C ASN A 202 -2.18 -4.81 -21.05
N GLU A 203 -0.86 -4.63 -21.23
CA GLU A 203 -0.21 -3.30 -21.35
C GLU A 203 -0.46 -2.36 -20.17
N GLY A 204 -0.73 -2.90 -18.98
CA GLY A 204 -1.02 -2.14 -17.75
C GLY A 204 0.14 -1.31 -17.21
N GLY A 205 1.30 -1.35 -17.87
CA GLY A 205 2.47 -0.53 -17.60
C GLY A 205 3.48 -1.18 -16.65
N ALA A 206 4.69 -0.61 -16.63
CA ALA A 206 5.80 -1.08 -15.82
C ALA A 206 5.59 -0.79 -14.32
N ARG A 207 6.03 -1.72 -13.48
CA ARG A 207 6.01 -1.64 -12.02
C ARG A 207 7.37 -1.98 -11.42
N ASN A 208 7.67 -1.29 -10.33
CA ASN A 208 8.76 -1.64 -9.42
C ASN A 208 8.18 -1.83 -8.02
N ILE A 209 8.45 -2.97 -7.41
CA ILE A 209 8.19 -3.19 -5.99
C ILE A 209 9.53 -3.16 -5.28
N VAL A 210 9.68 -2.25 -4.31
CA VAL A 210 10.91 -2.11 -3.53
C VAL A 210 10.66 -2.65 -2.13
N LYS A 211 11.35 -3.75 -1.78
CA LYS A 211 11.30 -4.36 -0.46
C LYS A 211 12.47 -3.89 0.38
N ILE A 212 12.16 -3.14 1.43
CA ILE A 212 13.15 -2.60 2.37
C ILE A 212 12.92 -3.23 3.73
N LYS A 213 13.95 -3.88 4.28
CA LYS A 213 13.92 -4.43 5.63
C LYS A 213 14.33 -3.36 6.64
N LYS A 214 13.63 -3.27 7.76
CA LYS A 214 14.03 -2.51 8.93
C LYS A 214 15.09 -3.30 9.69
N ILE A 215 16.26 -2.72 9.94
CA ILE A 215 17.41 -3.39 10.57
C ILE A 215 17.68 -2.92 12.00
N LYS A 216 17.00 -1.86 12.45
CA LYS A 216 17.14 -1.30 13.79
C LYS A 216 15.91 -0.47 14.13
N ASP A 217 15.44 -0.52 15.38
CA ASP A 217 14.35 0.34 15.84
C ASP A 217 14.72 1.82 15.77
N THR A 218 13.74 2.65 15.45
CA THR A 218 13.88 4.11 15.45
C THR A 218 13.66 4.63 16.88
N LEU A 219 14.52 5.53 17.33
CA LEU A 219 14.35 6.24 18.60
C LEU A 219 13.45 7.46 18.40
N PRO A 220 12.67 7.87 19.42
CA PRO A 220 11.84 9.09 19.32
C PRO A 220 12.63 10.35 18.96
N SER A 221 13.89 10.45 19.39
CA SER A 221 14.80 11.56 19.06
C SER A 221 15.25 11.62 17.59
N GLU A 222 15.10 10.52 16.85
CA GLU A 222 15.45 10.43 15.43
C GLU A 222 14.30 10.91 14.52
N LEU A 223 13.09 11.14 15.08
CA LEU A 223 11.95 11.60 14.31
C LEU A 223 12.15 13.04 13.83
N ARG A 224 12.28 13.22 12.53
CA ARG A 224 12.40 14.54 11.91
C ARG A 224 11.01 15.17 11.74
N PRO A 225 10.84 16.50 11.98
CA PRO A 225 9.61 17.21 11.66
C PRO A 225 9.21 17.05 10.19
N TYR A 226 7.93 16.93 9.89
CA TYR A 226 7.42 16.73 8.53
C TYR A 226 7.89 17.82 7.56
N GLU A 227 7.85 19.09 7.98
CA GLU A 227 8.31 20.20 7.14
C GLU A 227 9.78 20.08 6.75
N LYS A 228 10.62 19.55 7.65
CA LYS A 228 12.03 19.29 7.37
C LYS A 228 12.21 18.13 6.39
N ILE A 229 11.38 17.10 6.48
CA ILE A 229 11.38 15.97 5.54
C ILE A 229 11.04 16.45 4.13
N ILE A 230 10.01 17.29 3.99
CA ILE A 230 9.58 17.78 2.67
C ILE A 230 10.58 18.78 2.06
N LYS A 231 11.08 19.72 2.87
CA LYS A 231 12.01 20.76 2.38
C LYS A 231 13.42 20.23 2.09
N ASN A 232 13.87 19.27 2.88
CA ASN A 232 15.21 18.72 2.80
C ASN A 232 15.21 17.22 3.18
N PRO A 233 14.71 16.34 2.30
CA PRO A 233 14.72 14.91 2.54
C PRO A 233 16.15 14.37 2.67
N LEU A 234 16.31 13.21 3.30
CA LEU A 234 17.60 12.55 3.52
C LEU A 234 18.33 12.13 2.23
N ALA A 235 17.63 12.14 1.11
CA ALA A 235 18.20 12.03 -0.23
C ALA A 235 17.45 12.97 -1.18
N LYS A 236 18.16 13.58 -2.14
CA LYS A 236 17.59 14.40 -3.21
C LYS A 236 17.44 13.58 -4.48
N ILE A 237 16.33 13.74 -5.18
CA ILE A 237 16.06 13.11 -6.48
C ILE A 237 16.34 14.12 -7.59
#